data_7edbca362fbcf65c8071e1eaca973957
#
_entry.id   7edbca362fbcf65c8071e1eaca973957
#
_cell.length_a   1.000
_cell.length_b   1.000
_cell.length_c   1.000
_cell.angle_alpha   90.00
_cell.angle_beta   90.00
_cell.angle_gamma   90.00
#
_symmetry.space_group_name_H-M   'P 1'
#
loop_
_entity.id
_entity.type
_entity.pdbx_description
1 polymer ?
#
loop_
_entity_poly.entity_id
_entity_poly.type
_entity_poly.pdbx_seq_one_letter_code
_entity_poly.pdbx_strand_id
1 'polypeptide(L)'
;MRYNRLLLQLIVLISLFAACRKQWSATEEDMANYGWSLYEQGDYVTSYEWFSNAIIEDKNFQDGYNGLGWTFGKLVELDSAVQTFAIGLSKPPNERIATNVSQEILAGLTFAHSALKKDSSVILYGDSLIWLINQQIGEKTWTFTHDSTTNYLDVYVTLALSYYALSDYEESVANIQAVKTALNPASPPYIVNTTTVRGREELAAEIEYLQNFLRGR
;
A
#
# COMPACT_ATOMS: atom_id res chain seq x y z
N MET A 1 37.40 59.94 4.93
CA MET A 1 37.65 58.64 5.61
C MET A 1 36.44 58.02 6.35
N ARG A 2 35.50 58.78 6.90
CA ARG A 2 34.30 58.22 7.58
C ARG A 2 33.31 57.53 6.65
N TYR A 3 33.09 58.00 5.43
CA TYR A 3 32.15 57.47 4.44
C TYR A 3 32.52 56.05 3.99
N ASN A 4 33.79 55.77 3.79
CA ASN A 4 34.24 54.43 3.36
C ASN A 4 34.07 53.36 4.45
N ARG A 5 34.13 53.75 5.72
CA ARG A 5 33.90 52.80 6.85
C ARG A 5 32.42 52.45 6.97
N LEU A 6 31.50 53.39 6.77
CA LEU A 6 30.08 53.17 6.79
C LEU A 6 29.65 52.28 5.62
N LEU A 7 30.21 52.51 4.42
CA LEU A 7 29.94 51.68 3.24
C LEU A 7 30.41 50.23 3.44
N LEU A 8 31.60 50.05 4.04
CA LEU A 8 32.13 48.72 4.34
C LEU A 8 31.29 47.98 5.36
N GLN A 9 30.80 48.67 6.39
CA GLN A 9 29.91 48.10 7.41
C GLN A 9 28.56 47.70 6.82
N LEU A 10 28.02 48.49 5.88
CA LEU A 10 26.76 48.17 5.19
C LEU A 10 26.91 46.95 4.31
N ILE A 11 28.02 46.83 3.56
CA ILE A 11 28.31 45.65 2.71
C ILE A 11 28.46 44.37 3.56
N VAL A 12 29.15 44.46 4.70
CA VAL A 12 29.30 43.33 5.62
C VAL A 12 27.94 42.93 6.23
N LEU A 13 27.10 43.90 6.56
CA LEU A 13 25.76 43.63 7.07
C LEU A 13 24.88 42.95 6.03
N ILE A 14 24.90 43.43 4.79
CA ILE A 14 24.15 42.83 3.67
C ILE A 14 24.65 41.41 3.34
N SER A 15 25.96 41.18 3.40
CA SER A 15 26.53 39.85 3.17
C SER A 15 26.17 38.84 4.28
N LEU A 16 26.05 39.30 5.53
CA LEU A 16 25.58 38.46 6.65
C LEU A 16 24.10 38.06 6.49
N PHE A 17 23.25 38.96 6.01
CA PHE A 17 21.84 38.63 5.73
C PHE A 17 21.68 37.76 4.49
N ALA A 18 22.57 37.83 3.50
CA ALA A 18 22.55 36.94 2.33
C ALA A 18 23.03 35.51 2.65
N ALA A 19 23.95 35.37 3.63
CA ALA A 19 24.48 34.07 4.04
C ALA A 19 23.51 33.22 4.89
N CYS A 20 22.45 33.83 5.46
CA CYS A 20 21.47 33.14 6.31
C CYS A 20 20.19 32.71 5.61
N ARG A 21 20.12 32.71 4.29
CA ARG A 21 19.00 32.05 3.58
C ARG A 21 19.22 30.54 3.61
N LYS A 22 18.74 29.88 4.67
CA LYS A 22 18.54 28.45 4.65
C LYS A 22 17.62 28.14 3.46
N GLN A 23 18.19 27.58 2.41
CA GLN A 23 17.43 27.16 1.24
C GLN A 23 16.59 25.97 1.69
N TRP A 24 15.30 26.19 1.89
CA TRP A 24 14.36 25.10 2.17
C TRP A 24 14.16 24.34 0.87
N SER A 25 14.72 23.15 0.80
CA SER A 25 14.33 22.15 -0.21
C SER A 25 13.32 21.21 0.44
N ALA A 26 12.32 20.79 -0.33
CA ALA A 26 11.40 19.76 0.10
C ALA A 26 12.20 18.46 0.35
N THR A 27 11.88 17.79 1.45
CA THR A 27 12.45 16.47 1.76
C THR A 27 11.72 15.37 0.99
N GLU A 28 12.31 14.17 0.96
CA GLU A 28 11.65 12.98 0.44
C GLU A 28 10.26 12.74 1.07
N GLU A 29 10.14 13.02 2.38
CA GLU A 29 8.89 12.89 3.13
C GLU A 29 7.88 13.97 2.74
N ASP A 30 8.30 15.25 2.59
CA ASP A 30 7.42 16.32 2.09
C ASP A 30 6.88 16.00 0.70
N MET A 31 7.73 15.48 -0.18
CA MET A 31 7.35 15.10 -1.54
C MET A 31 6.35 13.94 -1.55
N ALA A 32 6.59 12.90 -0.73
CA ALA A 32 5.68 11.77 -0.63
C ALA A 32 4.33 12.17 -0.02
N ASN A 33 4.32 12.98 1.04
CA ASN A 33 3.09 13.50 1.64
C ASN A 33 2.24 14.27 0.61
N TYR A 34 2.87 15.05 -0.24
CA TYR A 34 2.17 15.74 -1.32
C TYR A 34 1.71 14.76 -2.41
N GLY A 35 2.53 13.76 -2.76
CA GLY A 35 2.18 12.68 -3.66
C GLY A 35 0.94 11.93 -3.20
N TRP A 36 0.85 11.59 -1.91
CA TRP A 36 -0.32 10.95 -1.31
C TRP A 36 -1.56 11.85 -1.36
N SER A 37 -1.41 13.15 -1.07
CA SER A 37 -2.54 14.08 -1.20
C SER A 37 -3.11 14.14 -2.62
N LEU A 38 -2.26 14.06 -3.65
CA LEU A 38 -2.68 14.00 -5.05
C LEU A 38 -3.33 12.65 -5.39
N TYR A 39 -2.78 11.55 -4.87
CA TYR A 39 -3.35 10.21 -5.01
C TYR A 39 -4.78 10.14 -4.47
N GLU A 40 -5.01 10.65 -3.27
CA GLU A 40 -6.33 10.72 -2.63
C GLU A 40 -7.33 11.60 -3.42
N GLN A 41 -6.83 12.61 -4.13
CA GLN A 41 -7.62 13.45 -5.03
C GLN A 41 -7.86 12.81 -6.42
N GLY A 42 -7.22 11.68 -6.71
CA GLY A 42 -7.32 10.99 -8.01
C GLY A 42 -6.40 11.56 -9.10
N ASP A 43 -5.52 12.51 -8.78
CA ASP A 43 -4.51 13.01 -9.70
C ASP A 43 -3.27 12.10 -9.72
N TYR A 44 -3.44 10.91 -10.30
CA TYR A 44 -2.41 9.88 -10.32
C TYR A 44 -1.20 10.25 -11.18
N VAL A 45 -1.37 11.07 -12.21
CA VAL A 45 -0.27 11.50 -13.09
C VAL A 45 0.67 12.42 -12.34
N THR A 46 0.16 13.42 -11.64
CA THR A 46 0.98 14.32 -10.84
C THR A 46 1.52 13.62 -9.59
N SER A 47 0.75 12.72 -8.97
CA SER A 47 1.17 11.88 -7.85
C SER A 47 2.42 11.04 -8.21
N TYR A 48 2.44 10.43 -9.40
CA TYR A 48 3.60 9.71 -9.94
C TYR A 48 4.88 10.56 -9.94
N GLU A 49 4.79 11.82 -10.39
CA GLU A 49 5.95 12.72 -10.45
C GLU A 49 6.52 13.00 -9.05
N TRP A 50 5.65 13.21 -8.07
CA TRP A 50 6.06 13.52 -6.70
C TRP A 50 6.69 12.33 -6.00
N PHE A 51 6.13 11.13 -6.10
CA PHE A 51 6.77 9.94 -5.56
C PHE A 51 8.08 9.61 -6.26
N SER A 52 8.17 9.84 -7.58
CA SER A 52 9.43 9.68 -8.30
C SER A 52 10.51 10.63 -7.80
N ASN A 53 10.16 11.89 -7.53
CA ASN A 53 11.07 12.87 -6.96
C ASN A 53 11.50 12.50 -5.53
N ALA A 54 10.59 11.97 -4.70
CA ALA A 54 10.93 11.48 -3.36
C ALA A 54 11.97 10.35 -3.42
N ILE A 55 11.83 9.42 -4.37
CA ILE A 55 12.80 8.32 -4.59
C ILE A 55 14.14 8.86 -5.13
N ILE A 56 14.14 9.93 -5.93
CA ILE A 56 15.37 10.56 -6.42
C ILE A 56 16.12 11.21 -5.26
N GLU A 57 15.40 11.88 -4.34
CA GLU A 57 15.99 12.52 -3.16
C GLU A 57 16.58 11.49 -2.20
N ASP A 58 15.84 10.42 -1.87
CA ASP A 58 16.35 9.28 -1.10
C ASP A 58 15.93 7.94 -1.71
N LYS A 59 16.90 7.24 -2.30
CA LYS A 59 16.71 5.91 -2.91
C LYS A 59 16.36 4.80 -1.91
N ASN A 60 16.46 5.06 -0.61
CA ASN A 60 16.09 4.12 0.44
C ASN A 60 14.73 4.47 1.08
N PHE A 61 14.09 5.54 0.64
CA PHE A 61 12.83 5.98 1.18
C PHE A 61 11.69 5.04 0.75
N GLN A 62 11.34 4.09 1.62
CA GLN A 62 10.40 3.01 1.34
C GLN A 62 9.02 3.53 0.92
N ASP A 63 8.51 4.60 1.56
CA ASP A 63 7.17 5.12 1.28
C ASP A 63 7.06 5.77 -0.11
N GLY A 64 8.15 6.30 -0.66
CA GLY A 64 8.18 6.74 -2.06
C GLY A 64 7.87 5.61 -3.03
N TYR A 65 8.44 4.41 -2.80
CA TYR A 65 8.12 3.23 -3.60
C TYR A 65 6.71 2.70 -3.34
N ASN A 66 6.23 2.79 -2.10
CA ASN A 66 4.86 2.46 -1.75
C ASN A 66 3.87 3.30 -2.57
N GLY A 67 3.97 4.62 -2.47
CA GLY A 67 3.09 5.54 -3.19
C GLY A 67 3.19 5.41 -4.70
N LEU A 68 4.39 5.26 -5.24
CA LEU A 68 4.60 5.05 -6.67
C LEU A 68 3.97 3.74 -7.15
N GLY A 69 4.10 2.66 -6.38
CA GLY A 69 3.50 1.36 -6.71
C GLY A 69 1.97 1.41 -6.74
N TRP A 70 1.35 2.02 -5.73
CA TRP A 70 -0.11 2.22 -5.70
C TRP A 70 -0.58 3.13 -6.84
N THR A 71 0.20 4.17 -7.17
CA THR A 71 -0.09 5.07 -8.30
C THR A 71 -0.07 4.31 -9.62
N PHE A 72 0.94 3.46 -9.88
CA PHE A 72 0.97 2.58 -11.04
C PHE A 72 -0.24 1.63 -11.08
N GLY A 73 -0.67 1.11 -9.91
CA GLY A 73 -1.87 0.28 -9.81
C GLY A 73 -3.12 1.02 -10.31
N LYS A 74 -3.32 2.29 -9.90
CA LYS A 74 -4.44 3.13 -10.36
C LYS A 74 -4.33 3.50 -11.85
N LEU A 75 -3.11 3.62 -12.38
CA LEU A 75 -2.85 3.84 -13.82
C LEU A 75 -2.94 2.55 -14.66
N VAL A 76 -3.20 1.40 -14.04
CA VAL A 76 -3.28 0.07 -14.67
C VAL A 76 -1.94 -0.38 -15.26
N GLU A 77 -0.83 0.16 -14.78
CA GLU A 77 0.54 -0.24 -15.13
C GLU A 77 1.03 -1.34 -14.18
N LEU A 78 0.40 -2.51 -14.22
CA LEU A 78 0.53 -3.55 -13.19
C LEU A 78 1.95 -4.13 -13.08
N ASP A 79 2.68 -4.31 -14.19
CA ASP A 79 4.05 -4.80 -14.12
C ASP A 79 4.99 -3.76 -13.50
N SER A 80 4.79 -2.46 -13.77
CA SER A 80 5.49 -1.36 -13.12
C SER A 80 5.18 -1.31 -11.63
N ALA A 81 3.91 -1.50 -11.26
CA ALA A 81 3.48 -1.56 -9.86
C ALA A 81 4.21 -2.70 -9.10
N VAL A 82 4.19 -3.92 -9.64
CA VAL A 82 4.87 -5.08 -9.04
C VAL A 82 6.36 -4.83 -8.86
N GLN A 83 7.05 -4.32 -9.88
CA GLN A 83 8.49 -4.04 -9.79
C GLN A 83 8.79 -2.97 -8.73
N THR A 84 8.01 -1.90 -8.70
CA THR A 84 8.17 -0.80 -7.76
C THR A 84 7.93 -1.26 -6.32
N PHE A 85 6.85 -1.97 -6.06
CA PHE A 85 6.59 -2.57 -4.75
C PHE A 85 7.69 -3.54 -4.31
N ALA A 86 8.19 -4.39 -5.22
CA ALA A 86 9.27 -5.33 -4.89
C ALA A 86 10.57 -4.60 -4.49
N ILE A 87 10.89 -3.49 -5.17
CA ILE A 87 12.02 -2.64 -4.78
C ILE A 87 11.74 -2.02 -3.40
N GLY A 88 10.55 -1.45 -3.19
CA GLY A 88 10.15 -0.84 -1.91
C GLY A 88 10.23 -1.83 -0.75
N LEU A 89 9.77 -3.08 -0.95
CA LEU A 89 9.83 -4.13 0.08
C LEU A 89 11.27 -4.48 0.48
N SER A 90 12.25 -4.30 -0.43
CA SER A 90 13.66 -4.51 -0.15
C SER A 90 14.33 -3.35 0.61
N LYS A 91 13.65 -2.22 0.78
CA LYS A 91 14.19 -1.05 1.49
C LYS A 91 14.01 -1.18 3.00
N PRO A 92 14.90 -0.56 3.79
CA PRO A 92 14.73 -0.53 5.24
C PRO A 92 13.43 0.22 5.61
N PRO A 93 12.70 -0.25 6.64
CA PRO A 93 11.53 0.46 7.14
C PRO A 93 11.91 1.87 7.62
N ASN A 94 11.07 2.84 7.33
CA ASN A 94 11.26 4.19 7.86
C ASN A 94 10.58 4.30 9.23
N GLU A 95 11.38 4.31 10.30
CA GLU A 95 10.90 4.40 11.70
C GLU A 95 10.17 5.71 12.02
N ARG A 96 10.31 6.74 11.19
CA ARG A 96 9.64 8.05 11.37
C ARG A 96 8.20 8.07 10.86
N ILE A 97 7.82 7.08 10.05
CA ILE A 97 6.47 7.00 9.49
C ILE A 97 5.61 6.12 10.40
N ALA A 98 4.49 6.66 10.86
CA ALA A 98 3.59 5.96 11.79
C ALA A 98 2.85 4.77 11.16
N THR A 99 2.74 4.72 9.84
CA THR A 99 2.10 3.63 9.09
C THR A 99 3.07 2.50 8.83
N ASN A 100 2.57 1.26 8.83
CA ASN A 100 3.39 0.13 8.44
C ASN A 100 3.44 0.02 6.92
N VAL A 101 4.35 0.77 6.30
CA VAL A 101 4.55 0.84 4.85
C VAL A 101 4.76 -0.54 4.23
N SER A 102 5.44 -1.45 4.93
CA SER A 102 5.65 -2.82 4.43
C SER A 102 4.33 -3.59 4.29
N GLN A 103 3.35 -3.37 5.17
CA GLN A 103 2.02 -3.98 5.02
C GLN A 103 1.27 -3.43 3.81
N GLU A 104 1.35 -2.13 3.56
CA GLU A 104 0.74 -1.50 2.38
C GLU A 104 1.37 -2.01 1.09
N ILE A 105 2.70 -2.17 1.05
CA ILE A 105 3.41 -2.75 -0.09
C ILE A 105 2.99 -4.22 -0.32
N LEU A 106 2.86 -5.03 0.74
CA LEU A 106 2.40 -6.42 0.61
C LEU A 106 0.97 -6.50 0.09
N ALA A 107 0.08 -5.62 0.55
CA ALA A 107 -1.27 -5.51 0.01
C ALA A 107 -1.25 -5.11 -1.48
N GLY A 108 -0.46 -4.10 -1.84
CA GLY A 108 -0.27 -3.67 -3.22
C GLY A 108 0.22 -4.78 -4.13
N LEU A 109 1.23 -5.56 -3.69
CA LEU A 109 1.71 -6.75 -4.40
C LEU A 109 0.62 -7.81 -4.55
N THR A 110 -0.15 -8.08 -3.50
CA THR A 110 -1.25 -9.03 -3.53
C THR A 110 -2.27 -8.65 -4.61
N PHE A 111 -2.73 -7.41 -4.62
CA PHE A 111 -3.74 -6.95 -5.58
C PHE A 111 -3.19 -6.82 -7.00
N ALA A 112 -1.96 -6.34 -7.18
CA ALA A 112 -1.34 -6.24 -8.50
C ALA A 112 -1.13 -7.64 -9.13
N HIS A 113 -0.67 -8.62 -8.35
CA HIS A 113 -0.54 -10.00 -8.81
C HIS A 113 -1.90 -10.66 -9.10
N SER A 114 -2.94 -10.36 -8.30
CA SER A 114 -4.30 -10.83 -8.56
C SER A 114 -4.82 -10.31 -9.90
N ALA A 115 -4.64 -9.02 -10.19
CA ALA A 115 -5.00 -8.42 -11.47
C ALA A 115 -4.21 -9.04 -12.65
N LEU A 116 -2.97 -9.47 -12.42
CA LEU A 116 -2.14 -10.21 -13.38
C LEU A 116 -2.43 -11.72 -13.44
N LYS A 117 -3.37 -12.22 -12.62
CA LYS A 117 -3.72 -13.66 -12.50
C LYS A 117 -2.52 -14.55 -12.14
N LYS A 118 -1.65 -14.04 -11.29
CA LYS A 118 -0.46 -14.76 -10.78
C LYS A 118 -0.74 -15.34 -9.39
N ASP A 119 -1.64 -16.31 -9.30
CA ASP A 119 -2.22 -16.82 -8.05
C ASP A 119 -1.16 -17.24 -7.00
N SER A 120 -0.10 -17.93 -7.39
CA SER A 120 0.97 -18.31 -6.44
C SER A 120 1.66 -17.09 -5.81
N SER A 121 1.79 -15.98 -6.54
CA SER A 121 2.37 -14.74 -6.01
C SER A 121 1.36 -14.01 -5.10
N VAL A 122 0.06 -14.07 -5.44
CA VAL A 122 -1.01 -13.56 -4.56
C VAL A 122 -0.93 -14.24 -3.20
N ILE A 123 -0.83 -15.57 -3.17
CA ILE A 123 -0.73 -16.34 -1.94
C ILE A 123 0.53 -15.97 -1.16
N LEU A 124 1.69 -15.87 -1.83
CA LEU A 124 2.95 -15.51 -1.17
C LEU A 124 2.85 -14.18 -0.42
N TYR A 125 2.37 -13.14 -1.08
CA TYR A 125 2.34 -11.79 -0.50
C TYR A 125 1.14 -11.58 0.42
N GLY A 126 -0.02 -12.11 0.06
CA GLY A 126 -1.24 -12.02 0.88
C GLY A 126 -1.08 -12.75 2.22
N ASP A 127 -0.58 -13.98 2.21
CA ASP A 127 -0.32 -14.73 3.46
C ASP A 127 0.75 -14.05 4.31
N SER A 128 1.78 -13.47 3.69
CA SER A 128 2.78 -12.68 4.40
C SER A 128 2.16 -11.49 5.11
N LEU A 129 1.23 -10.78 4.45
CA LEU A 129 0.50 -9.67 5.06
C LEU A 129 -0.38 -10.15 6.21
N ILE A 130 -1.18 -11.19 6.01
CA ILE A 130 -2.06 -11.76 7.04
C ILE A 130 -1.24 -12.25 8.25
N TRP A 131 -0.09 -12.87 8.01
CA TRP A 131 0.82 -13.26 9.07
C TRP A 131 1.29 -12.05 9.90
N LEU A 132 1.73 -10.95 9.24
CA LEU A 132 2.14 -9.71 9.92
C LEU A 132 0.99 -9.10 10.74
N ILE A 133 -0.22 -9.06 10.19
CA ILE A 133 -1.41 -8.56 10.91
C ILE A 133 -1.66 -9.41 12.16
N ASN A 134 -1.52 -10.73 12.06
CA ASN A 134 -1.73 -11.65 13.18
C ASN A 134 -0.67 -11.56 14.27
N GLN A 135 0.52 -10.99 13.99
CA GLN A 135 1.55 -10.72 15.01
C GLN A 135 1.30 -9.41 15.78
N GLN A 136 0.37 -8.58 15.36
CA GLN A 136 0.08 -7.30 16.02
C GLN A 136 -0.47 -7.53 17.44
N ILE A 137 -0.10 -6.62 18.35
CA ILE A 137 -0.68 -6.55 19.69
C ILE A 137 -1.97 -5.72 19.60
N GLY A 138 -3.10 -6.29 19.98
CA GLY A 138 -4.41 -5.62 19.91
C GLY A 138 -5.25 -6.11 18.75
N GLU A 139 -5.90 -5.19 18.05
CA GLU A 139 -6.77 -5.53 16.91
C GLU A 139 -5.94 -6.06 15.73
N LYS A 140 -6.35 -7.23 15.24
CA LYS A 140 -5.69 -7.90 14.10
C LYS A 140 -6.35 -7.49 12.80
N THR A 141 -6.23 -6.20 12.49
CA THR A 141 -6.83 -5.58 11.30
C THR A 141 -5.79 -4.76 10.56
N TRP A 142 -6.03 -4.53 9.30
CA TRP A 142 -5.27 -3.62 8.48
C TRP A 142 -6.24 -2.86 7.56
N THR A 143 -6.01 -1.57 7.39
CA THR A 143 -6.73 -0.73 6.44
C THR A 143 -5.70 0.13 5.72
N PHE A 144 -5.86 0.29 4.42
CA PHE A 144 -4.97 1.14 3.64
C PHE A 144 -5.15 2.60 4.06
N THR A 145 -4.05 3.25 4.40
CA THR A 145 -4.07 4.61 4.98
C THR A 145 -4.69 5.63 4.03
N HIS A 146 -4.48 5.46 2.71
CA HIS A 146 -4.88 6.42 1.69
C HIS A 146 -6.17 6.05 0.94
N ASP A 147 -6.81 4.93 1.31
CA ASP A 147 -8.12 4.51 0.81
C ASP A 147 -8.76 3.53 1.81
N SER A 148 -9.57 4.06 2.72
CA SER A 148 -10.17 3.28 3.80
C SER A 148 -11.17 2.21 3.34
N THR A 149 -11.56 2.19 2.07
CA THR A 149 -12.39 1.13 1.50
C THR A 149 -11.58 -0.15 1.24
N THR A 150 -10.25 -0.04 1.15
CA THR A 150 -9.32 -1.15 0.94
C THR A 150 -8.77 -1.62 2.29
N ASN A 151 -9.00 -2.86 2.66
CA ASN A 151 -8.60 -3.40 3.97
C ASN A 151 -8.30 -4.91 3.94
N TYR A 152 -7.98 -5.48 5.09
CA TYR A 152 -7.60 -6.89 5.25
C TYR A 152 -8.67 -7.89 4.77
N LEU A 153 -9.95 -7.52 4.73
CA LEU A 153 -11.01 -8.40 4.22
C LEU A 153 -10.89 -8.58 2.71
N ASP A 154 -10.50 -7.51 1.98
CA ASP A 154 -10.23 -7.58 0.54
C ASP A 154 -9.04 -8.53 0.26
N VAL A 155 -8.04 -8.54 1.15
CA VAL A 155 -6.91 -9.48 1.07
C VAL A 155 -7.39 -10.92 1.26
N TYR A 156 -8.20 -11.20 2.28
CA TYR A 156 -8.75 -12.53 2.51
C TYR A 156 -9.59 -13.04 1.32
N VAL A 157 -10.45 -12.19 0.74
CA VAL A 157 -11.25 -12.60 -0.42
C VAL A 157 -10.36 -12.81 -1.65
N THR A 158 -9.31 -12.01 -1.82
CA THR A 158 -8.33 -12.18 -2.90
C THR A 158 -7.55 -13.49 -2.74
N LEU A 159 -7.14 -13.84 -1.53
CA LEU A 159 -6.52 -15.12 -1.19
C LEU A 159 -7.48 -16.29 -1.48
N ALA A 160 -8.73 -16.20 -1.02
CA ALA A 160 -9.73 -17.23 -1.27
C ALA A 160 -9.90 -17.53 -2.76
N LEU A 161 -9.93 -16.50 -3.60
CA LEU A 161 -10.00 -16.65 -5.06
C LEU A 161 -8.78 -17.37 -5.61
N SER A 162 -7.57 -16.99 -5.18
CA SER A 162 -6.33 -17.57 -5.69
C SER A 162 -6.12 -18.99 -5.21
N TYR A 163 -6.46 -19.32 -3.97
CA TYR A 163 -6.47 -20.70 -3.47
C TYR A 163 -7.50 -21.55 -4.24
N TYR A 164 -8.69 -21.02 -4.51
CA TYR A 164 -9.68 -21.68 -5.35
C TYR A 164 -9.14 -21.97 -6.75
N ALA A 165 -8.50 -21.00 -7.39
CA ALA A 165 -7.92 -21.13 -8.73
C ALA A 165 -6.85 -22.23 -8.80
N LEU A 166 -6.07 -22.40 -7.72
CA LEU A 166 -5.07 -23.46 -7.58
C LEU A 166 -5.63 -24.79 -7.06
N SER A 167 -6.95 -24.89 -6.90
CA SER A 167 -7.66 -26.06 -6.39
C SER A 167 -7.36 -26.41 -4.93
N ASP A 168 -6.80 -25.46 -4.17
CA ASP A 168 -6.66 -25.57 -2.72
C ASP A 168 -7.95 -25.04 -2.05
N TYR A 169 -8.97 -25.88 -2.12
CA TYR A 169 -10.29 -25.49 -1.65
C TYR A 169 -10.38 -25.40 -0.12
N GLU A 170 -9.54 -26.08 0.62
CA GLU A 170 -9.50 -26.02 2.08
C GLU A 170 -9.08 -24.63 2.55
N GLU A 171 -7.96 -24.13 2.03
CA GLU A 171 -7.49 -22.78 2.32
C GLU A 171 -8.44 -21.70 1.76
N SER A 172 -9.04 -21.94 0.60
CA SER A 172 -10.07 -21.04 0.06
C SER A 172 -11.26 -20.90 1.04
N VAL A 173 -11.78 -22.00 1.58
CA VAL A 173 -12.86 -22.00 2.58
C VAL A 173 -12.42 -21.32 3.88
N ALA A 174 -11.19 -21.54 4.35
CA ALA A 174 -10.66 -20.92 5.55
C ALA A 174 -10.62 -19.38 5.44
N ASN A 175 -10.19 -18.87 4.29
CA ASN A 175 -10.18 -17.43 4.01
C ASN A 175 -11.59 -16.82 3.95
N ILE A 176 -12.56 -17.51 3.33
CA ILE A 176 -13.98 -17.10 3.34
C ILE A 176 -14.55 -17.10 4.76
N GLN A 177 -14.22 -18.12 5.57
CA GLN A 177 -14.63 -18.16 6.97
C GLN A 177 -14.07 -16.96 7.76
N ALA A 178 -12.82 -16.58 7.54
CA ALA A 178 -12.21 -15.41 8.18
C ALA A 178 -13.00 -14.13 7.88
N VAL A 179 -13.37 -13.90 6.60
CA VAL A 179 -14.19 -12.75 6.20
C VAL A 179 -15.56 -12.79 6.88
N LYS A 180 -16.24 -13.92 6.84
CA LYS A 180 -17.59 -14.06 7.44
C LYS A 180 -17.57 -13.82 8.95
N THR A 181 -16.55 -14.33 9.63
CA THR A 181 -16.38 -14.12 11.08
C THR A 181 -16.10 -12.66 11.41
N ALA A 182 -15.29 -11.98 10.60
CA ALA A 182 -15.00 -10.56 10.81
C ALA A 182 -16.22 -9.67 10.56
N LEU A 183 -17.04 -10.00 9.56
CA LEU A 183 -18.29 -9.28 9.28
C LEU A 183 -19.37 -9.53 10.33
N ASN A 184 -19.45 -10.75 10.85
CA ASN A 184 -20.38 -11.12 11.89
C ASN A 184 -19.79 -12.24 12.78
N PRO A 185 -19.25 -11.90 13.96
CA PRO A 185 -18.65 -12.88 14.87
C PRO A 185 -19.60 -13.99 15.34
N ALA A 186 -20.92 -13.78 15.23
CA ALA A 186 -21.93 -14.78 15.56
C ALA A 186 -22.32 -15.67 14.36
N SER A 187 -21.69 -15.48 13.20
CA SER A 187 -21.94 -16.32 12.02
C SER A 187 -21.60 -17.81 12.32
N PRO A 188 -22.48 -18.73 11.89
CA PRO A 188 -22.13 -20.12 11.95
C PRO A 188 -20.93 -20.45 11.04
N PRO A 189 -20.21 -21.54 11.31
CA PRO A 189 -19.14 -21.98 10.43
C PRO A 189 -19.62 -22.14 8.98
N TYR A 190 -18.83 -21.67 8.03
CA TYR A 190 -19.08 -21.84 6.61
C TYR A 190 -18.71 -23.26 6.21
N ILE A 191 -19.70 -24.08 5.92
CA ILE A 191 -19.54 -25.51 5.59
C ILE A 191 -19.96 -25.73 4.15
N VAL A 192 -19.03 -26.20 3.32
CA VAL A 192 -19.26 -26.55 1.92
C VAL A 192 -18.49 -27.81 1.56
N ASN A 193 -19.11 -28.72 0.82
CA ASN A 193 -18.46 -29.97 0.39
C ASN A 193 -17.71 -29.77 -0.94
N THR A 194 -16.45 -29.35 -0.84
CA THR A 194 -15.59 -29.06 -2.00
C THR A 194 -15.14 -30.30 -2.79
N THR A 195 -15.42 -31.53 -2.30
CA THR A 195 -15.15 -32.76 -3.09
C THR A 195 -16.11 -32.92 -4.25
N THR A 196 -17.27 -32.25 -4.22
CA THR A 196 -18.27 -32.27 -5.27
C THR A 196 -18.18 -31.06 -6.19
N VAL A 197 -18.61 -31.21 -7.44
CA VAL A 197 -18.72 -30.09 -8.39
C VAL A 197 -19.61 -28.99 -7.81
N ARG A 198 -20.79 -29.38 -7.32
CA ARG A 198 -21.76 -28.45 -6.73
C ARG A 198 -21.16 -27.67 -5.56
N GLY A 199 -20.44 -28.31 -4.65
CA GLY A 199 -19.83 -27.60 -3.53
C GLY A 199 -18.74 -26.61 -3.96
N ARG A 200 -18.00 -26.91 -5.04
CA ARG A 200 -17.05 -25.95 -5.63
C ARG A 200 -17.76 -24.77 -6.29
N GLU A 201 -18.90 -25.00 -6.95
CA GLU A 201 -19.74 -23.94 -7.50
C GLU A 201 -20.33 -23.05 -6.38
N GLU A 202 -20.76 -23.63 -5.27
CA GLU A 202 -21.24 -22.91 -4.08
C GLU A 202 -20.11 -22.05 -3.47
N LEU A 203 -18.88 -22.57 -3.39
CA LEU A 203 -17.71 -21.80 -2.91
C LEU A 203 -17.38 -20.64 -3.86
N ALA A 204 -17.36 -20.89 -5.17
CA ALA A 204 -17.11 -19.83 -6.17
C ALA A 204 -18.16 -18.71 -6.08
N ALA A 205 -19.44 -19.06 -5.94
CA ALA A 205 -20.52 -18.10 -5.78
C ALA A 205 -20.39 -17.27 -4.48
N GLU A 206 -19.94 -17.89 -3.38
CA GLU A 206 -19.69 -17.17 -2.13
C GLU A 206 -18.50 -16.20 -2.24
N ILE A 207 -17.43 -16.60 -2.92
CA ILE A 207 -16.28 -15.71 -3.21
C ILE A 207 -16.77 -14.50 -4.00
N GLU A 208 -17.50 -14.70 -5.08
CA GLU A 208 -18.05 -13.63 -5.92
C GLU A 208 -19.00 -12.72 -5.12
N TYR A 209 -19.87 -13.29 -4.31
CA TYR A 209 -20.77 -12.53 -3.44
C TYR A 209 -19.99 -11.61 -2.50
N LEU A 210 -18.97 -12.13 -1.81
CA LEU A 210 -18.16 -11.34 -0.88
C LEU A 210 -17.34 -10.27 -1.58
N GLN A 211 -16.78 -10.56 -2.77
CA GLN A 211 -16.10 -9.54 -3.57
C GLN A 211 -17.03 -8.36 -3.91
N ASN A 212 -18.25 -8.67 -4.36
CA ASN A 212 -19.23 -7.63 -4.70
C ASN A 212 -19.71 -6.88 -3.47
N PHE A 213 -19.94 -7.58 -2.36
CA PHE A 213 -20.32 -6.97 -1.08
C PHE A 213 -19.25 -5.99 -0.56
N LEU A 214 -17.97 -6.36 -0.63
CA LEU A 214 -16.86 -5.52 -0.18
C LEU A 214 -16.66 -4.29 -1.07
N ARG A 215 -16.86 -4.41 -2.38
CA ARG A 215 -16.79 -3.28 -3.33
C ARG A 215 -17.91 -2.26 -3.19
N GLY A 216 -19.04 -2.66 -2.65
CA GLY A 216 -20.22 -1.79 -2.49
C GLY A 216 -20.29 -1.03 -1.17
N ARG A 217 -19.22 -1.07 -0.37
CA ARG A 217 -19.12 -0.40 0.95
C ARG A 217 -18.60 1.02 0.84
#